data_6ff216face807a20d23b9408c2726a9f
#
_entry.id   6ff216face807a20d23b9408c2726a9f
#
_cell.length_a   1.000
_cell.length_b   1.000
_cell.length_c   1.000
_cell.angle_alpha   90.00
_cell.angle_beta   90.00
_cell.angle_gamma   90.00
#
_symmetry.space_group_name_H-M   'P 1'
#
loop_
_entity.id
_entity.type
_entity.pdbx_description
1 polymer ?
#
loop_
_entity_poly.entity_id
_entity_poly.type
_entity_poly.pdbx_seq_one_letter_code
_entity_poly.pdbx_strand_id
1 'polypeptide(L)'
;MRHAELRNAAAATVEADAPARSRRTTLPDLRAGRFAPEWRGYPRRMNLDPRQLSLDEFMVEMHREPVSSITHERLMDLVDRSRLSDALIESHTRFDEGHYARNLVCRTPSFELLVLCWRPGQVSTIHDHLGSLNAIAVVGGQLTSRTFVPSDGRPPGTGPVEMAGEERVRPGQGWIGVDRGGIHQLANTSGEDLITVHVYAPALMELTVYSTDSPEIERHRLRYTLADDLT
;
A
#
# COMPACT_ATOMS: atom_id res chain seq x y z
N MET A 1 -23.69 37.31 -40.55
CA MET A 1 -23.53 36.65 -41.85
C MET A 1 -22.61 35.44 -41.65
N ARG A 2 -23.25 34.26 -41.83
CA ARG A 2 -22.72 32.96 -42.34
C ARG A 2 -21.50 32.34 -41.56
N HIS A 3 -21.74 31.27 -40.81
CA HIS A 3 -21.90 29.85 -41.19
C HIS A 3 -20.62 29.20 -41.80
N ALA A 4 -20.15 28.18 -41.12
CA ALA A 4 -19.77 26.85 -41.62
C ALA A 4 -19.15 26.09 -40.46
N GLU A 5 -19.77 25.16 -39.81
CA GLU A 5 -19.96 23.73 -40.09
C GLU A 5 -18.77 23.02 -40.71
N LEU A 6 -18.17 22.09 -39.98
CA LEU A 6 -17.66 20.86 -40.54
C LEU A 6 -17.73 19.71 -39.53
N ARG A 7 -18.70 18.85 -39.80
CA ARG A 7 -18.78 17.47 -39.29
C ARG A 7 -17.71 16.66 -40.04
N ASN A 8 -17.14 15.67 -39.40
CA ASN A 8 -17.14 14.33 -39.98
C ASN A 8 -16.80 13.25 -38.95
N ALA A 9 -17.77 12.40 -38.75
CA ALA A 9 -17.64 11.07 -38.17
C ALA A 9 -17.16 10.10 -39.24
N ALA A 10 -16.25 9.22 -38.91
CA ALA A 10 -16.00 8.01 -39.68
C ALA A 10 -16.12 6.82 -38.72
N ALA A 11 -17.28 6.17 -38.81
CA ALA A 11 -17.49 4.84 -38.26
C ALA A 11 -16.81 3.83 -39.21
N ALA A 12 -15.92 3.02 -38.69
CA ALA A 12 -15.44 1.81 -39.36
C ALA A 12 -16.15 0.61 -38.76
N THR A 13 -17.07 0.06 -39.53
CA THR A 13 -17.65 -1.26 -39.36
C THR A 13 -16.59 -2.32 -39.61
N VAL A 14 -16.38 -3.22 -38.67
CA VAL A 14 -15.63 -4.48 -38.88
C VAL A 14 -16.61 -5.63 -38.82
N GLU A 15 -16.64 -6.39 -39.90
CA GLU A 15 -17.43 -7.58 -40.15
C GLU A 15 -17.11 -8.69 -39.11
N ALA A 16 -18.19 -9.38 -38.75
CA ALA A 16 -18.15 -10.60 -37.94
C ALA A 16 -17.67 -11.76 -38.81
N ASP A 17 -16.62 -12.45 -38.39
CA ASP A 17 -16.27 -13.76 -38.90
C ASP A 17 -16.54 -14.84 -37.84
N ALA A 18 -17.06 -15.98 -38.30
CA ALA A 18 -17.73 -16.99 -37.52
C ALA A 18 -16.75 -18.03 -36.94
N PRO A 19 -17.20 -19.00 -36.08
CA PRO A 19 -16.46 -19.49 -34.94
C PRO A 19 -15.49 -20.63 -35.26
N ALA A 20 -14.26 -20.50 -34.80
CA ALA A 20 -13.31 -21.61 -34.73
C ALA A 20 -13.52 -22.41 -33.44
N ARG A 21 -13.65 -23.73 -33.68
CA ARG A 21 -13.94 -24.78 -32.71
C ARG A 21 -13.22 -24.68 -31.37
N SER A 22 -14.02 -24.74 -30.30
CA SER A 22 -13.68 -25.05 -28.93
C SER A 22 -12.63 -26.17 -28.81
N ARG A 23 -11.41 -25.81 -28.43
CA ARG A 23 -10.52 -26.73 -27.73
C ARG A 23 -10.85 -26.58 -26.25
N ARG A 24 -11.41 -27.61 -25.66
CA ARG A 24 -11.52 -27.75 -24.20
C ARG A 24 -10.09 -27.69 -23.64
N THR A 25 -9.71 -26.54 -23.14
CA THR A 25 -8.57 -26.43 -22.23
C THR A 25 -9.08 -26.88 -20.87
N THR A 26 -8.68 -28.05 -20.46
CA THR A 26 -8.86 -28.54 -19.09
C THR A 26 -8.20 -27.54 -18.18
N LEU A 27 -8.98 -26.89 -17.31
CA LEU A 27 -8.48 -26.08 -16.23
C LEU A 27 -7.52 -26.94 -15.39
N PRO A 28 -6.32 -26.44 -15.06
CA PRO A 28 -5.45 -27.15 -14.13
C PRO A 28 -6.12 -27.17 -12.76
N ASP A 29 -6.05 -28.32 -12.11
CA ASP A 29 -6.56 -28.59 -10.78
C ASP A 29 -5.92 -27.62 -9.77
N LEU A 30 -6.69 -26.64 -9.29
CA LEU A 30 -6.26 -25.62 -8.31
C LEU A 30 -6.09 -26.20 -6.90
N ARG A 31 -6.13 -27.52 -6.72
CA ARG A 31 -6.04 -28.17 -5.40
C ARG A 31 -4.67 -28.72 -5.05
N ALA A 32 -3.68 -28.58 -5.89
CA ALA A 32 -2.36 -29.11 -5.55
C ALA A 32 -1.25 -28.24 -6.14
N GLY A 33 -0.67 -27.40 -5.37
CA GLY A 33 0.62 -26.98 -5.78
C GLY A 33 1.02 -25.58 -5.37
N ARG A 34 1.66 -25.54 -4.26
CA ARG A 34 2.98 -24.91 -4.11
C ARG A 34 3.12 -23.54 -4.77
N PHE A 35 2.43 -22.57 -4.27
CA PHE A 35 2.98 -21.25 -4.11
C PHE A 35 3.45 -21.12 -2.65
N ALA A 36 4.52 -21.84 -2.33
CA ALA A 36 5.44 -21.35 -1.32
C ALA A 36 6.39 -20.44 -2.10
N PRO A 37 6.26 -19.10 -2.00
CA PRO A 37 7.38 -18.26 -2.36
C PRO A 37 8.53 -18.79 -1.52
N GLU A 38 9.70 -19.02 -2.12
CA GLU A 38 10.90 -19.31 -1.37
C GLU A 38 11.23 -18.05 -0.56
N TRP A 39 10.65 -17.94 0.62
CA TRP A 39 10.90 -16.93 1.63
C TRP A 39 12.30 -17.16 2.23
N ARG A 40 13.31 -17.09 1.36
CA ARG A 40 14.71 -17.07 1.78
C ARG A 40 15.08 -15.65 2.08
N GLY A 41 14.92 -15.28 3.35
CA GLY A 41 15.79 -14.24 3.81
C GLY A 41 15.23 -13.05 4.54
N TYR A 42 14.43 -13.26 5.58
CA TYR A 42 14.74 -12.50 6.78
C TYR A 42 16.04 -13.13 7.31
N PRO A 43 17.14 -12.39 7.43
CA PRO A 43 18.29 -12.92 8.15
C PRO A 43 17.75 -13.26 9.55
N ARG A 44 17.66 -14.57 9.86
CA ARG A 44 17.42 -15.03 11.22
C ARG A 44 18.57 -14.50 12.05
N ARG A 45 18.47 -13.29 12.51
CA ARG A 45 19.16 -12.90 13.72
C ARG A 45 18.44 -13.64 14.84
N MET A 46 18.85 -14.90 15.04
CA MET A 46 18.61 -15.62 16.28
C MET A 46 19.53 -15.02 17.37
N ASN A 47 19.47 -13.71 17.55
CA ASN A 47 19.73 -13.08 18.81
C ASN A 47 18.36 -12.87 19.40
N LEU A 48 18.05 -13.61 20.45
CA LEU A 48 16.95 -13.32 21.35
C LEU A 48 17.29 -11.99 22.02
N ASP A 49 17.15 -10.88 21.31
CA ASP A 49 17.22 -9.55 21.92
C ASP A 49 16.04 -9.49 22.89
N PRO A 50 16.30 -9.35 24.22
CA PRO A 50 15.23 -9.26 25.21
C PRO A 50 14.30 -8.06 25.01
N ARG A 51 14.61 -7.19 24.04
CA ARG A 51 13.78 -6.04 23.64
C ARG A 51 12.79 -6.36 22.52
N GLN A 52 12.79 -7.58 21.95
CA GLN A 52 11.80 -7.96 20.94
C GLN A 52 10.42 -8.11 21.55
N LEU A 53 9.42 -7.53 20.87
CA LEU A 53 8.02 -7.54 21.28
C LEU A 53 7.25 -8.57 20.44
N SER A 54 6.46 -9.44 21.11
CA SER A 54 5.39 -10.17 20.44
C SER A 54 4.31 -9.19 19.94
N LEU A 55 3.37 -9.65 19.10
CA LEU A 55 2.26 -8.81 18.66
C LEU A 55 1.46 -8.27 19.85
N ASP A 56 1.16 -9.11 20.86
CA ASP A 56 0.41 -8.69 22.05
C ASP A 56 1.17 -7.63 22.86
N GLU A 57 2.47 -7.81 23.05
CA GLU A 57 3.32 -6.81 23.73
C GLU A 57 3.41 -5.51 22.94
N PHE A 58 3.53 -5.59 21.60
CA PHE A 58 3.48 -4.42 20.73
C PHE A 58 2.16 -3.67 20.88
N MET A 59 1.03 -4.39 20.89
CA MET A 59 -0.29 -3.80 21.11
C MET A 59 -0.38 -3.10 22.47
N VAL A 60 0.15 -3.72 23.54
CA VAL A 60 0.19 -3.12 24.87
C VAL A 60 1.04 -1.85 24.88
N GLU A 61 2.23 -1.88 24.28
CA GLU A 61 3.10 -0.71 24.20
C GLU A 61 2.46 0.46 23.41
N MET A 62 1.77 0.16 22.31
CA MET A 62 1.04 1.15 21.52
C MET A 62 -0.13 1.80 22.28
N HIS A 63 -0.63 1.18 23.35
CA HIS A 63 -1.71 1.72 24.19
C HIS A 63 -1.22 2.42 25.46
N ARG A 64 0.06 2.31 25.79
CA ARG A 64 0.61 2.92 27.02
C ARG A 64 0.61 4.45 26.99
N GLU A 65 0.72 5.02 25.81
CA GLU A 65 0.79 6.46 25.63
C GLU A 65 -0.46 6.95 24.86
N PRO A 66 -0.94 8.17 25.14
CA PRO A 66 -1.95 8.78 24.28
C PRO A 66 -1.41 8.87 22.85
N VAL A 67 -2.21 8.50 21.86
CA VAL A 67 -1.79 8.47 20.44
C VAL A 67 -1.29 9.83 19.94
N SER A 68 -1.77 10.93 20.54
CA SER A 68 -1.32 12.28 20.23
C SER A 68 0.13 12.57 20.65
N SER A 69 0.66 11.81 21.62
CA SER A 69 2.05 11.94 22.10
C SER A 69 3.04 10.99 21.44
N ILE A 70 2.56 10.00 20.68
CA ILE A 70 3.44 9.10 19.93
C ILE A 70 4.17 9.92 18.87
N THR A 71 5.50 9.92 18.94
CA THR A 71 6.37 10.52 17.91
C THR A 71 6.68 9.50 16.82
N HIS A 72 7.15 9.98 15.65
CA HIS A 72 7.61 9.10 14.59
C HIS A 72 8.77 8.21 15.06
N GLU A 73 9.73 8.77 15.79
CA GLU A 73 10.85 8.02 16.37
C GLU A 73 10.36 6.89 17.30
N ARG A 74 9.36 7.18 18.16
CA ARG A 74 8.78 6.17 19.06
C ARG A 74 8.06 5.07 18.29
N LEU A 75 7.30 5.43 17.25
CA LEU A 75 6.66 4.43 16.38
C LEU A 75 7.69 3.54 15.70
N MET A 76 8.76 4.13 15.14
CA MET A 76 9.84 3.38 14.49
C MET A 76 10.56 2.44 15.47
N ASP A 77 10.84 2.87 16.71
CA ASP A 77 11.40 2.00 17.77
C ASP A 77 10.48 0.80 18.06
N LEU A 78 9.18 1.04 18.20
CA LEU A 78 8.22 -0.03 18.52
C LEU A 78 8.09 -1.04 17.38
N VAL A 79 7.99 -0.58 16.12
CA VAL A 79 7.88 -1.49 14.98
C VAL A 79 9.17 -2.25 14.71
N ASP A 80 10.34 -1.64 14.90
CA ASP A 80 11.64 -2.31 14.75
C ASP A 80 11.82 -3.44 15.77
N ARG A 81 11.25 -3.28 16.97
CA ARG A 81 11.23 -4.29 18.02
C ARG A 81 10.13 -5.33 17.86
N SER A 82 9.11 -5.05 17.06
CA SER A 82 7.99 -5.97 16.88
C SER A 82 8.39 -7.22 16.11
N ARG A 83 7.83 -8.36 16.51
CA ARG A 83 7.95 -9.63 15.83
C ARG A 83 6.63 -9.98 15.15
N LEU A 84 6.55 -9.70 13.87
CA LEU A 84 5.45 -10.22 13.05
C LEU A 84 5.89 -11.58 12.49
N SER A 85 5.13 -12.64 12.83
CA SER A 85 5.45 -13.97 12.34
C SER A 85 5.09 -14.13 10.88
N ASP A 86 5.83 -14.96 10.16
CA ASP A 86 5.53 -15.29 8.76
C ASP A 86 4.10 -15.83 8.64
N ALA A 87 3.66 -16.66 9.58
CA ALA A 87 2.30 -17.21 9.60
C ALA A 87 1.22 -16.12 9.73
N LEU A 88 1.47 -15.05 10.51
CA LEU A 88 0.56 -13.91 10.59
C LEU A 88 0.47 -13.19 9.25
N ILE A 89 1.59 -12.95 8.60
CA ILE A 89 1.65 -12.28 7.29
C ILE A 89 0.96 -13.13 6.23
N GLU A 90 1.28 -14.42 6.15
CA GLU A 90 0.69 -15.36 5.21
C GLU A 90 -0.84 -15.44 5.36
N SER A 91 -1.35 -15.49 6.59
CA SER A 91 -2.79 -15.54 6.85
C SER A 91 -3.55 -14.28 6.41
N HIS A 92 -2.84 -13.16 6.22
CA HIS A 92 -3.39 -11.88 5.76
C HIS A 92 -2.91 -11.49 4.34
N THR A 93 -2.21 -12.38 3.65
CA THR A 93 -1.76 -12.14 2.27
C THR A 93 -2.88 -12.49 1.31
N ARG A 94 -3.59 -11.48 0.81
CA ARG A 94 -4.63 -11.58 -0.23
C ARG A 94 -4.44 -10.46 -1.23
N PHE A 95 -4.46 -10.80 -2.50
CA PHE A 95 -4.30 -9.85 -3.60
C PHE A 95 -5.66 -9.54 -4.23
N ASP A 96 -5.76 -8.36 -4.79
CA ASP A 96 -6.86 -7.93 -5.64
C ASP A 96 -6.30 -7.55 -7.02
N GLU A 97 -7.02 -7.88 -8.09
CA GLU A 97 -6.53 -7.63 -9.46
C GLU A 97 -6.77 -6.17 -9.91
N GLY A 98 -7.77 -5.50 -9.34
CA GLY A 98 -8.15 -4.14 -9.73
C GLY A 98 -7.37 -3.04 -9.01
N HIS A 99 -6.95 -3.31 -7.77
CA HIS A 99 -6.24 -2.35 -6.92
C HIS A 99 -5.41 -3.08 -5.86
N TYR A 100 -4.49 -2.39 -5.21
CA TYR A 100 -3.76 -3.00 -4.10
C TYR A 100 -4.72 -3.33 -2.94
N ALA A 101 -4.53 -4.51 -2.36
CA ALA A 101 -5.36 -4.99 -1.27
C ALA A 101 -4.90 -4.43 0.08
N ARG A 102 -5.84 -4.02 0.93
CA ARG A 102 -5.61 -3.58 2.31
C ARG A 102 -6.17 -4.62 3.29
N ASN A 103 -5.37 -5.58 3.66
CA ASN A 103 -5.77 -6.68 4.54
C ASN A 103 -5.53 -6.30 6.00
N LEU A 104 -6.62 -6.13 6.77
CA LEU A 104 -6.55 -5.73 8.17
C LEU A 104 -6.09 -6.89 9.05
N VAL A 105 -5.02 -6.68 9.81
CA VAL A 105 -4.56 -7.60 10.87
C VAL A 105 -5.25 -7.26 12.19
N CYS A 106 -5.11 -6.02 12.63
CA CYS A 106 -5.83 -5.52 13.81
C CYS A 106 -6.02 -4.01 13.75
N ARG A 107 -7.04 -3.53 14.45
CA ARG A 107 -7.32 -2.10 14.56
C ARG A 107 -7.84 -1.75 15.94
N THR A 108 -7.33 -0.65 16.46
CA THR A 108 -7.76 0.00 17.70
C THR A 108 -7.94 1.50 17.44
N PRO A 109 -8.48 2.28 18.36
CA PRO A 109 -8.48 3.73 18.23
C PRO A 109 -7.07 4.34 18.11
N SER A 110 -6.06 3.68 18.69
CA SER A 110 -4.68 4.19 18.75
C SER A 110 -3.84 3.84 17.53
N PHE A 111 -4.14 2.74 16.84
CA PHE A 111 -3.38 2.31 15.66
C PHE A 111 -4.13 1.27 14.83
N GLU A 112 -3.66 1.05 13.61
CA GLU A 112 -4.00 -0.13 12.80
C GLU A 112 -2.73 -0.79 12.26
N LEU A 113 -2.79 -2.10 12.11
CA LEU A 113 -1.77 -2.93 11.47
C LEU A 113 -2.39 -3.62 10.26
N LEU A 114 -1.73 -3.52 9.12
CA LEU A 114 -2.20 -4.02 7.83
C LEU A 114 -1.12 -4.81 7.11
N VAL A 115 -1.54 -5.80 6.33
CA VAL A 115 -0.75 -6.38 5.25
C VAL A 115 -1.32 -5.86 3.93
N LEU A 116 -0.52 -5.11 3.17
CA LEU A 116 -0.90 -4.64 1.84
C LEU A 116 -0.24 -5.51 0.78
N CYS A 117 -1.05 -5.93 -0.19
CA CYS A 117 -0.62 -6.77 -1.30
C CYS A 117 -0.83 -6.03 -2.61
N TRP A 118 0.21 -6.01 -3.44
CA TRP A 118 0.26 -5.21 -4.66
C TRP A 118 0.64 -6.08 -5.85
N ARG A 119 -0.20 -6.14 -6.87
CA ARG A 119 0.16 -6.71 -8.16
C ARG A 119 1.12 -5.77 -8.91
N PRO A 120 1.91 -6.28 -9.86
CA PRO A 120 2.73 -5.43 -10.73
C PRO A 120 1.92 -4.30 -11.35
N GLY A 121 2.45 -3.08 -11.28
CA GLY A 121 1.82 -1.87 -11.81
C GLY A 121 0.82 -1.18 -10.89
N GLN A 122 0.42 -1.79 -9.78
CA GLN A 122 -0.47 -1.12 -8.84
C GLN A 122 0.23 0.01 -8.07
N VAL A 123 -0.50 1.10 -7.87
CA VAL A 123 0.01 2.35 -7.29
C VAL A 123 -1.04 3.00 -6.41
N SER A 124 -0.63 3.62 -5.30
CA SER A 124 -1.50 4.46 -4.49
C SER A 124 -1.69 5.84 -5.12
N THR A 125 -2.69 6.59 -4.68
CA THR A 125 -2.74 8.04 -4.93
C THR A 125 -1.53 8.73 -4.31
N ILE A 126 -1.24 9.97 -4.72
CA ILE A 126 -0.35 10.87 -3.98
C ILE A 126 -1.16 11.39 -2.80
N HIS A 127 -0.71 11.16 -1.56
CA HIS A 127 -1.52 11.43 -0.37
C HIS A 127 -0.72 11.75 0.88
N ASP A 128 -1.37 12.41 1.84
CA ASP A 128 -0.97 12.46 3.23
C ASP A 128 -1.91 11.62 4.12
N HIS A 129 -1.56 11.50 5.39
CA HIS A 129 -2.26 10.64 6.34
C HIS A 129 -3.14 11.41 7.34
N LEU A 130 -3.48 12.67 7.08
CA LEU A 130 -4.32 13.48 7.98
C LEU A 130 -3.86 13.46 9.45
N GLY A 131 -2.57 13.50 9.65
CA GLY A 131 -1.96 13.51 10.98
C GLY A 131 -1.69 12.14 11.59
N SER A 132 -1.99 11.03 10.90
CA SER A 132 -1.47 9.72 11.30
C SER A 132 0.01 9.60 10.92
N LEU A 133 0.80 9.08 11.84
CA LEU A 133 2.14 8.56 11.55
C LEU A 133 2.02 7.26 10.78
N ASN A 134 3.02 6.92 9.99
CA ASN A 134 3.10 5.58 9.43
C ASN A 134 4.49 4.97 9.55
N ALA A 135 4.52 3.65 9.56
CA ALA A 135 5.72 2.84 9.38
C ALA A 135 5.41 1.71 8.40
N ILE A 136 6.33 1.45 7.48
CA ILE A 136 6.18 0.49 6.38
C ILE A 136 7.39 -0.42 6.35
N ALA A 137 7.19 -1.74 6.32
CA ALA A 137 8.22 -2.72 6.01
C ALA A 137 7.87 -3.49 4.73
N VAL A 138 8.88 -3.77 3.92
CA VAL A 138 8.74 -4.65 2.75
C VAL A 138 9.03 -6.08 3.19
N VAL A 139 8.10 -6.98 2.91
CA VAL A 139 8.19 -8.40 3.25
C VAL A 139 8.52 -9.25 2.02
N GLY A 140 7.97 -8.90 0.86
CA GLY A 140 8.24 -9.56 -0.41
C GLY A 140 8.19 -8.58 -1.56
N GLY A 141 8.99 -8.80 -2.60
CA GLY A 141 9.04 -7.92 -3.77
C GLY A 141 9.88 -6.66 -3.56
N GLN A 142 9.55 -5.60 -4.29
CA GLN A 142 10.23 -4.30 -4.23
C GLN A 142 9.23 -3.16 -4.26
N LEU A 143 9.23 -2.35 -3.20
CA LEU A 143 8.43 -1.13 -3.09
C LEU A 143 9.18 0.04 -3.75
N THR A 144 8.47 0.83 -4.56
CA THR A 144 8.88 2.17 -4.94
C THR A 144 8.12 3.17 -4.09
N SER A 145 8.84 3.96 -3.31
CA SER A 145 8.31 5.03 -2.45
C SER A 145 8.72 6.38 -3.04
N ARG A 146 7.75 7.25 -3.28
CA ARG A 146 7.95 8.61 -3.79
C ARG A 146 7.48 9.61 -2.77
N THR A 147 8.30 10.60 -2.49
CA THR A 147 7.97 11.72 -1.62
C THR A 147 7.66 12.96 -2.43
N PHE A 148 6.72 13.75 -1.94
CA PHE A 148 6.26 14.97 -2.60
C PHE A 148 6.29 16.14 -1.63
N VAL A 149 6.41 17.34 -2.18
CA VAL A 149 6.31 18.61 -1.46
C VAL A 149 5.31 19.52 -2.18
N PRO A 150 4.64 20.44 -1.46
CA PRO A 150 3.82 21.44 -2.12
C PRO A 150 4.66 22.27 -3.10
N SER A 151 4.15 22.44 -4.32
CA SER A 151 4.77 23.31 -5.30
C SER A 151 4.76 24.76 -4.77
N ASP A 152 5.75 25.55 -5.15
CA ASP A 152 5.88 26.97 -4.75
C ASP A 152 6.05 27.23 -3.26
N GLY A 153 6.50 26.24 -2.46
CA GLY A 153 6.78 26.41 -1.04
C GLY A 153 5.54 26.70 -0.17
N ARG A 154 4.36 26.33 -0.63
CA ARG A 154 3.11 26.47 0.12
C ARG A 154 3.04 25.53 1.32
N PRO A 155 2.20 25.82 2.30
CA PRO A 155 1.98 24.90 3.41
C PRO A 155 1.44 23.52 2.93
N PRO A 156 1.75 22.41 3.62
CA PRO A 156 1.10 21.13 3.39
C PRO A 156 -0.44 21.25 3.41
N GLY A 157 -1.11 20.48 2.59
CA GLY A 157 -2.59 20.53 2.49
C GLY A 157 -3.11 21.57 1.50
N THR A 158 -2.25 22.15 0.66
CA THR A 158 -2.64 23.14 -0.35
C THR A 158 -1.96 22.87 -1.68
N GLY A 159 -2.71 23.02 -2.76
CA GLY A 159 -2.23 23.19 -4.14
C GLY A 159 -1.58 21.97 -4.76
N PRO A 160 -1.03 22.13 -5.94
CA PRO A 160 -0.32 21.05 -6.61
C PRO A 160 0.97 20.71 -5.86
N VAL A 161 1.40 19.45 -6.01
CA VAL A 161 2.63 18.94 -5.39
C VAL A 161 3.63 18.54 -6.47
N GLU A 162 4.91 18.58 -6.13
CA GLU A 162 5.99 18.11 -6.99
C GLU A 162 6.79 17.02 -6.31
N MET A 163 7.36 16.11 -7.09
CA MET A 163 8.15 15.00 -6.58
C MET A 163 9.48 15.51 -6.04
N ALA A 164 9.74 15.24 -4.76
CA ALA A 164 10.97 15.61 -4.06
C ALA A 164 11.99 14.47 -4.06
N GLY A 165 11.54 13.22 -4.16
CA GLY A 165 12.43 12.06 -4.15
C GLY A 165 11.73 10.75 -4.51
N GLU A 166 12.53 9.76 -4.91
CA GLU A 166 12.11 8.38 -5.14
C GLU A 166 13.17 7.44 -4.54
N GLU A 167 12.70 6.43 -3.83
CA GLU A 167 13.54 5.36 -3.32
C GLU A 167 12.93 3.99 -3.62
N ARG A 168 13.77 2.95 -3.64
CA ARG A 168 13.34 1.57 -3.80
C ARG A 168 13.76 0.76 -2.60
N VAL A 169 12.77 0.11 -1.97
CA VAL A 169 12.93 -0.62 -0.72
C VAL A 169 12.65 -2.09 -0.95
N ARG A 170 13.50 -2.94 -0.35
CA ARG A 170 13.41 -4.41 -0.44
C ARG A 170 13.34 -5.01 0.96
N PRO A 171 12.95 -6.30 1.08
CA PRO A 171 12.98 -7.01 2.36
C PRO A 171 14.33 -6.89 3.06
N GLY A 172 14.29 -6.66 4.38
CA GLY A 172 15.47 -6.55 5.22
C GLY A 172 16.14 -5.19 5.25
N GLN A 173 15.61 -4.18 4.55
CA GLN A 173 16.14 -2.81 4.59
C GLN A 173 15.56 -1.96 5.76
N GLY A 174 14.84 -2.60 6.68
CA GLY A 174 14.21 -1.93 7.82
C GLY A 174 12.84 -1.34 7.50
N TRP A 175 12.38 -0.49 8.40
CA TRP A 175 11.13 0.23 8.28
C TRP A 175 11.37 1.61 7.68
N ILE A 176 10.48 2.03 6.82
CA ILE A 176 10.41 3.40 6.29
C ILE A 176 9.09 4.04 6.71
N GLY A 177 8.97 5.33 6.57
CA GLY A 177 7.72 6.05 6.84
C GLY A 177 7.84 7.53 6.59
N VAL A 178 6.72 8.22 6.70
CA VAL A 178 6.65 9.68 6.62
C VAL A 178 6.04 10.23 7.91
N ASP A 179 6.45 11.43 8.26
CA ASP A 179 5.88 12.18 9.39
C ASP A 179 4.44 12.63 9.12
N ARG A 180 3.83 13.21 10.19
CA ARG A 180 2.47 13.77 10.20
C ARG A 180 2.23 14.83 9.14
N GLY A 181 2.17 14.81 8.05
CA GLY A 181 2.03 15.80 6.98
C GLY A 181 2.95 15.50 5.80
N GLY A 182 3.70 14.41 5.88
CA GLY A 182 4.47 13.92 4.76
C GLY A 182 3.56 13.45 3.64
N ILE A 183 3.82 13.91 2.42
CA ILE A 183 3.07 13.54 1.23
C ILE A 183 3.87 12.51 0.46
N HIS A 184 3.24 11.39 0.14
CA HIS A 184 3.92 10.32 -0.58
C HIS A 184 3.01 9.53 -1.55
N GLN A 185 3.64 8.68 -2.34
CA GLN A 185 3.00 7.70 -3.20
C GLN A 185 3.80 6.40 -3.13
N LEU A 186 3.10 5.29 -3.04
CA LEU A 186 3.68 3.95 -3.03
C LEU A 186 3.28 3.22 -4.32
N ALA A 187 4.21 2.45 -4.88
CA ALA A 187 3.98 1.73 -6.12
C ALA A 187 4.73 0.39 -6.14
N ASN A 188 4.10 -0.59 -6.76
CA ASN A 188 4.80 -1.77 -7.25
C ASN A 188 5.21 -1.56 -8.71
N THR A 189 6.41 -1.05 -8.93
CA THR A 189 6.97 -0.87 -10.28
C THR A 189 7.80 -2.06 -10.75
N SER A 190 7.85 -3.14 -9.95
CA SER A 190 8.52 -4.39 -10.30
C SER A 190 7.63 -5.30 -11.15
N GLY A 191 8.22 -6.36 -11.72
CA GLY A 191 7.46 -7.39 -12.42
C GLY A 191 6.94 -8.51 -11.52
N GLU A 192 7.11 -8.41 -10.20
CA GLU A 192 6.75 -9.40 -9.20
C GLU A 192 5.72 -8.84 -8.22
N ASP A 193 5.02 -9.73 -7.52
CA ASP A 193 4.12 -9.33 -6.45
C ASP A 193 4.89 -8.67 -5.31
N LEU A 194 4.29 -7.62 -4.72
CA LEU A 194 4.84 -6.90 -3.58
C LEU A 194 3.94 -7.10 -2.36
N ILE A 195 4.55 -7.37 -1.21
CA ILE A 195 3.87 -7.45 0.08
C ILE A 195 4.55 -6.49 1.05
N THR A 196 3.75 -5.63 1.66
CA THR A 196 4.20 -4.65 2.65
C THR A 196 3.37 -4.74 3.91
N VAL A 197 4.00 -4.50 5.05
CA VAL A 197 3.33 -4.36 6.35
C VAL A 197 3.30 -2.88 6.70
N HIS A 198 2.14 -2.41 7.14
CA HIS A 198 1.92 -1.02 7.49
C HIS A 198 1.38 -0.88 8.89
N VAL A 199 1.91 0.06 9.65
CA VAL A 199 1.36 0.52 10.92
C VAL A 199 1.02 2.00 10.79
N TYR A 200 -0.21 2.36 11.16
CA TYR A 200 -0.65 3.75 11.23
C TYR A 200 -1.06 4.10 12.66
N ALA A 201 -0.63 5.26 13.15
CA ALA A 201 -0.95 5.76 14.49
C ALA A 201 -1.33 7.26 14.44
N PRO A 202 -2.63 7.59 14.70
CA PRO A 202 -3.80 6.74 14.88
C PRO A 202 -4.18 5.93 13.64
N ALA A 203 -5.19 5.04 13.76
CA ALA A 203 -5.73 4.29 12.63
C ALA A 203 -6.15 5.22 11.48
N LEU A 204 -5.72 4.91 10.25
CA LEU A 204 -5.91 5.75 9.07
C LEU A 204 -7.21 5.41 8.35
N MET A 205 -8.23 6.25 8.50
CA MET A 205 -9.55 6.04 7.89
C MET A 205 -9.81 6.88 6.65
N GLU A 206 -9.11 8.00 6.55
CA GLU A 206 -9.22 8.95 5.45
C GLU A 206 -7.81 9.47 5.12
N LEU A 207 -7.63 9.90 3.88
CA LEU A 207 -6.41 10.55 3.44
C LEU A 207 -6.76 11.77 2.57
N THR A 208 -5.83 12.71 2.52
CA THR A 208 -5.89 13.81 1.56
C THR A 208 -5.17 13.37 0.30
N VAL A 209 -5.82 13.50 -0.84
CA VAL A 209 -5.26 13.19 -2.16
C VAL A 209 -4.84 14.46 -2.85
N TYR A 210 -3.68 14.41 -3.47
CA TYR A 210 -3.05 15.52 -4.19
C TYR A 210 -2.86 15.19 -5.66
N SER A 211 -2.68 16.23 -6.47
CA SER A 211 -2.33 16.14 -7.89
C SER A 211 -1.04 16.94 -8.16
N THR A 212 -0.28 16.53 -9.16
CA THR A 212 0.83 17.32 -9.71
C THR A 212 0.35 18.45 -10.63
N ASP A 213 -0.87 18.32 -11.17
CA ASP A 213 -1.37 19.16 -12.25
C ASP A 213 -2.55 20.06 -11.83
N SER A 214 -3.12 19.82 -10.65
CA SER A 214 -4.28 20.56 -10.14
C SER A 214 -4.07 21.05 -8.72
N PRO A 215 -4.51 22.26 -8.39
CA PRO A 215 -4.52 22.76 -7.01
C PRO A 215 -5.62 22.14 -6.16
N GLU A 216 -6.49 21.34 -6.73
CA GLU A 216 -7.59 20.69 -6.01
C GLU A 216 -7.06 19.55 -5.16
N ILE A 217 -7.56 19.48 -3.94
CA ILE A 217 -7.31 18.38 -3.01
C ILE A 217 -8.63 17.67 -2.72
N GLU A 218 -8.55 16.37 -2.55
CA GLU A 218 -9.72 15.53 -2.27
C GLU A 218 -9.54 14.79 -0.95
N ARG A 219 -10.66 14.41 -0.33
CA ARG A 219 -10.70 13.52 0.83
C ARG A 219 -11.20 12.16 0.40
N HIS A 220 -10.36 11.13 0.58
CA HIS A 220 -10.73 9.76 0.25
C HIS A 220 -10.90 8.93 1.51
N ARG A 221 -12.05 8.28 1.63
CA ARG A 221 -12.28 7.24 2.63
C ARG A 221 -11.60 5.95 2.22
N LEU A 222 -10.89 5.36 3.16
CA LEU A 222 -10.24 4.08 2.97
C LEU A 222 -11.18 2.93 3.35
N ARG A 223 -11.01 1.81 2.64
CA ARG A 223 -11.70 0.56 2.93
C ARG A 223 -10.68 -0.56 3.11
N TYR A 224 -11.05 -1.57 3.85
CA TYR A 224 -10.30 -2.82 3.92
C TYR A 224 -10.79 -3.75 2.82
N THR A 225 -9.90 -4.58 2.30
CA THR A 225 -10.27 -5.70 1.44
C THR A 225 -10.87 -6.77 2.34
N LEU A 226 -12.16 -7.05 2.17
CA LEU A 226 -12.86 -8.08 2.94
C LEU A 226 -12.69 -9.43 2.23
N ALA A 227 -12.69 -10.51 3.02
CA ALA A 227 -12.61 -11.85 2.46
C ALA A 227 -13.80 -12.19 1.53
N ASP A 228 -14.94 -11.53 1.74
CA ASP A 228 -16.18 -11.73 0.99
C ASP A 228 -16.21 -10.97 -0.35
N ASP A 229 -15.29 -10.00 -0.56
CA ASP A 229 -15.17 -9.25 -1.83
C ASP A 229 -14.38 -10.04 -2.89
N LEU A 230 -13.88 -11.22 -2.54
CA LEU A 230 -13.02 -12.06 -3.39
C LEU A 230 -13.75 -13.26 -4.01
N THR A 231 -15.10 -13.27 -4.02
CA THR A 231 -15.92 -14.34 -4.64
C THR A 231 -16.45 -13.96 -6.01
#